data_b7c1219f68a2caa319c6d34805fa6e5b
#
_entry.id   b7c1219f68a2caa319c6d34805fa6e5b
#
_cell.length_a   1.000
_cell.length_b   1.000
_cell.length_c   1.000
_cell.angle_alpha   90.00
_cell.angle_beta   90.00
_cell.angle_gamma   90.00
#
_symmetry.space_group_name_H-M   'P 1'
#
loop_
_entity.id
_entity.type
_entity.pdbx_description
1 polymer ?
#
loop_
_entity_poly.entity_id
_entity_poly.type
_entity_poly.pdbx_seq_one_letter_code
_entity_poly.pdbx_strand_id
1 'polypeptide(L)'
;AIYRKFVESLNLEFYPLAGDPKSLSAFMVKTKGNLFPTSMEQFNLMVDQPTHIVEIAKSTWPAVTAPDPENPNVKFSCDAIISNPVCWGHYHCAEALGIPLHIMFPQPWSPTREFPHPMSRLSYSSGPSLQNLMSYNAMDIVMWVPIADEINCFRRDVLCIPPIRIGERPATVVSDMKVPMSFMWSPSLCPKPKDWGDHIAVLGNIFLDNKSTGGSAYEPSAELGEFLFGVGLKNGAGDSTSRPPPIFIGFGSMMIKDPMRL
;
A
#
# COMPACT_ATOMS: atom_id res chain seq x y z
N ALA A 1 -9.30 15.44 -5.13
CA ALA A 1 -8.83 14.19 -4.52
C ALA A 1 -9.50 13.99 -3.16
N ILE A 2 -9.86 12.74 -2.83
CA ILE A 2 -10.71 12.40 -1.65
C ILE A 2 -10.01 12.80 -0.34
N TYR A 3 -8.71 12.66 -0.27
CA TYR A 3 -7.93 12.86 0.97
C TYR A 3 -7.27 14.25 1.08
N ARG A 4 -7.47 15.17 0.14
CA ARG A 4 -6.84 16.51 0.17
C ARG A 4 -7.07 17.22 1.50
N LYS A 5 -8.33 17.40 1.89
CA LYS A 5 -8.68 18.10 3.16
C LYS A 5 -8.04 17.48 4.38
N PHE A 6 -7.94 16.14 4.40
CA PHE A 6 -7.31 15.43 5.50
C PHE A 6 -5.80 15.69 5.55
N VAL A 7 -5.09 15.61 4.42
CA VAL A 7 -3.65 15.87 4.35
C VAL A 7 -3.34 17.32 4.72
N GLU A 8 -4.09 18.28 4.17
CA GLU A 8 -3.91 19.71 4.46
C GLU A 8 -4.23 20.06 5.93
N SER A 9 -5.17 19.35 6.57
CA SER A 9 -5.45 19.52 8.01
C SER A 9 -4.28 19.13 8.90
N LEU A 10 -3.31 18.37 8.37
CA LEU A 10 -2.06 18.00 9.04
C LEU A 10 -0.91 18.96 8.72
N ASN A 11 -1.19 20.12 8.09
CA ASN A 11 -0.19 21.09 7.59
C ASN A 11 0.80 20.46 6.60
N LEU A 12 0.34 19.52 5.79
CA LEU A 12 1.10 18.91 4.69
C LEU A 12 0.57 19.44 3.35
N GLU A 13 1.46 19.67 2.40
CA GLU A 13 1.09 19.95 1.03
C GLU A 13 0.50 18.71 0.36
N PHE A 14 -0.38 18.90 -0.60
CA PHE A 14 -1.05 17.83 -1.30
C PHE A 14 -0.84 17.92 -2.80
N TYR A 15 -0.42 16.82 -3.41
CA TYR A 15 -0.41 16.66 -4.86
C TYR A 15 -1.25 15.45 -5.27
N PRO A 16 -2.22 15.58 -6.21
CA PRO A 16 -3.05 14.47 -6.65
C PRO A 16 -2.29 13.52 -7.56
N LEU A 17 -2.19 12.25 -7.20
CA LEU A 17 -1.74 11.22 -8.12
C LEU A 17 -2.89 10.78 -9.04
N ALA A 18 -2.55 10.27 -10.22
CA ALA A 18 -3.50 9.61 -11.12
C ALA A 18 -4.04 8.31 -10.53
N GLY A 19 -5.03 7.75 -11.19
CA GLY A 19 -5.72 6.52 -10.79
C GLY A 19 -7.01 6.79 -10.03
N ASP A 20 -7.92 5.84 -10.14
CA ASP A 20 -9.20 5.84 -9.42
C ASP A 20 -9.23 4.73 -8.37
N PRO A 21 -9.19 5.06 -7.06
CA PRO A 21 -9.24 4.05 -6.01
C PRO A 21 -10.56 3.26 -6.00
N LYS A 22 -11.65 3.81 -6.51
CA LYS A 22 -12.92 3.09 -6.61
C LYS A 22 -12.86 2.00 -7.69
N SER A 23 -12.23 2.31 -8.83
CA SER A 23 -12.00 1.33 -9.90
C SER A 23 -11.13 0.18 -9.42
N LEU A 24 -10.03 0.48 -8.72
CA LEU A 24 -9.16 -0.53 -8.15
C LEU A 24 -9.88 -1.40 -7.11
N SER A 25 -10.66 -0.79 -6.21
CA SER A 25 -11.46 -1.53 -5.24
C SER A 25 -12.49 -2.43 -5.92
N ALA A 26 -13.20 -1.94 -6.94
CA ALA A 26 -14.15 -2.73 -7.71
C ALA A 26 -13.48 -3.91 -8.42
N PHE A 27 -12.28 -3.70 -8.97
CA PHE A 27 -11.46 -4.77 -9.54
C PHE A 27 -11.12 -5.84 -8.49
N MET A 28 -10.60 -5.44 -7.32
CA MET A 28 -10.25 -6.39 -6.25
C MET A 28 -11.47 -7.18 -5.77
N VAL A 29 -12.63 -6.56 -5.69
CA VAL A 29 -13.91 -7.23 -5.35
C VAL A 29 -14.28 -8.26 -6.42
N LYS A 30 -14.29 -7.87 -7.70
CA LYS A 30 -14.68 -8.75 -8.81
C LYS A 30 -13.73 -9.92 -9.01
N THR A 31 -12.43 -9.69 -8.83
CA THR A 31 -11.41 -10.74 -8.94
C THR A 31 -11.24 -11.57 -7.66
N LYS A 32 -11.93 -11.19 -6.56
CA LYS A 32 -11.78 -11.79 -5.24
C LYS A 32 -10.32 -11.79 -4.77
N GLY A 33 -9.60 -10.71 -5.08
CA GLY A 33 -8.16 -10.57 -4.79
C GLY A 33 -7.25 -11.49 -5.63
N ASN A 34 -7.76 -12.08 -6.72
CA ASN A 34 -6.95 -12.92 -7.58
C ASN A 34 -6.15 -12.08 -8.58
N LEU A 35 -4.84 -12.32 -8.65
CA LEU A 35 -3.98 -11.78 -9.71
C LEU A 35 -4.03 -12.59 -10.99
N PHE A 36 -4.48 -13.84 -10.92
CA PHE A 36 -4.64 -14.71 -12.08
C PHE A 36 -6.13 -14.89 -12.38
N PRO A 37 -6.55 -14.61 -13.60
CA PRO A 37 -7.96 -14.75 -13.99
C PRO A 37 -8.38 -16.21 -13.95
N THR A 38 -9.54 -16.47 -13.37
CA THR A 38 -10.19 -17.79 -13.36
C THR A 38 -11.39 -17.84 -14.31
N SER A 39 -11.69 -16.71 -14.97
CA SER A 39 -12.76 -16.58 -15.97
C SER A 39 -12.40 -15.54 -17.02
N MET A 40 -13.07 -15.58 -18.18
CA MET A 40 -12.89 -14.59 -19.26
C MET A 40 -13.27 -13.18 -18.79
N GLU A 41 -14.28 -13.04 -17.94
CA GLU A 41 -14.66 -11.75 -17.35
C GLU A 41 -13.51 -11.16 -16.50
N GLN A 42 -12.90 -11.98 -15.65
CA GLN A 42 -11.74 -11.56 -14.87
C GLN A 42 -10.55 -11.23 -15.74
N PHE A 43 -10.32 -11.99 -16.81
CA PHE A 43 -9.26 -11.70 -17.77
C PHE A 43 -9.44 -10.32 -18.41
N ASN A 44 -10.63 -10.00 -18.89
CA ASN A 44 -10.92 -8.70 -19.48
C ASN A 44 -10.73 -7.55 -18.48
N LEU A 45 -11.11 -7.73 -17.22
CA LEU A 45 -10.85 -6.75 -16.16
C LEU A 45 -9.36 -6.55 -15.86
N MET A 46 -8.54 -7.55 -16.07
CA MET A 46 -7.09 -7.49 -15.83
C MET A 46 -6.33 -6.82 -16.98
N VAL A 47 -6.87 -6.82 -18.19
CA VAL A 47 -6.21 -6.21 -19.36
C VAL A 47 -6.00 -4.70 -19.17
N ASP A 48 -6.90 -4.02 -18.47
CA ASP A 48 -6.82 -2.56 -18.26
C ASP A 48 -5.94 -2.17 -17.07
N GLN A 49 -5.59 -3.11 -16.17
CA GLN A 49 -4.84 -2.80 -14.95
C GLN A 49 -3.43 -2.25 -15.21
N PRO A 50 -2.64 -2.78 -16.18
CA PRO A 50 -1.34 -2.22 -16.51
C PRO A 50 -1.40 -0.73 -16.85
N THR A 51 -2.42 -0.28 -17.57
CA THR A 51 -2.62 1.13 -17.92
C THR A 51 -2.78 1.99 -16.67
N HIS A 52 -3.61 1.59 -15.71
CA HIS A 52 -3.78 2.33 -14.45
C HIS A 52 -2.50 2.40 -13.62
N ILE A 53 -1.74 1.29 -13.57
CA ILE A 53 -0.45 1.26 -12.87
C ILE A 53 0.53 2.26 -13.52
N VAL A 54 0.60 2.27 -14.84
CA VAL A 54 1.47 3.18 -15.60
C VAL A 54 1.06 4.65 -15.40
N GLU A 55 -0.24 4.94 -15.40
CA GLU A 55 -0.76 6.29 -15.12
C GLU A 55 -0.36 6.77 -13.72
N ILE A 56 -0.50 5.91 -12.70
CA ILE A 56 -0.07 6.20 -11.33
C ILE A 56 1.44 6.46 -11.33
N ALA A 57 2.25 5.58 -11.93
CA ALA A 57 3.69 5.72 -11.97
C ALA A 57 4.13 7.02 -12.66
N LYS A 58 3.55 7.36 -13.82
CA LYS A 58 3.86 8.60 -14.55
C LYS A 58 3.46 9.85 -13.74
N SER A 59 2.36 9.79 -12.98
CA SER A 59 1.89 10.91 -12.17
C SER A 59 2.76 11.22 -10.94
N THR A 60 3.67 10.30 -10.56
CA THR A 60 4.61 10.55 -9.47
C THR A 60 5.66 11.61 -9.84
N TRP A 61 6.02 11.74 -11.12
CA TRP A 61 7.00 12.73 -11.55
C TRP A 61 6.57 14.18 -11.26
N PRO A 62 5.41 14.65 -11.74
CA PRO A 62 4.96 15.98 -11.35
C PRO A 62 4.72 16.12 -9.85
N ALA A 63 4.36 15.03 -9.13
CA ALA A 63 4.19 15.10 -7.68
C ALA A 63 5.50 15.38 -6.92
N VAL A 64 6.66 15.07 -7.50
CA VAL A 64 7.98 15.32 -6.88
C VAL A 64 8.73 16.51 -7.50
N THR A 65 8.19 17.12 -8.57
CA THR A 65 8.85 18.21 -9.30
C THR A 65 8.02 19.46 -9.48
N ALA A 66 6.72 19.40 -9.28
CA ALA A 66 5.80 20.50 -9.51
C ALA A 66 5.07 20.94 -8.24
N PRO A 67 4.71 22.22 -8.13
CA PRO A 67 3.86 22.69 -7.04
C PRO A 67 2.45 22.07 -7.11
N ASP A 68 1.72 22.14 -6.00
CA ASP A 68 0.31 21.77 -5.96
C ASP A 68 -0.47 22.54 -7.07
N PRO A 69 -1.25 21.84 -7.92
CA PRO A 69 -2.06 22.49 -8.95
C PRO A 69 -3.04 23.56 -8.42
N GLU A 70 -3.48 23.45 -7.16
CA GLU A 70 -4.34 24.45 -6.52
C GLU A 70 -3.55 25.62 -5.92
N ASN A 71 -2.20 25.48 -5.77
CA ASN A 71 -1.29 26.49 -5.24
C ASN A 71 -0.04 26.65 -6.13
N PRO A 72 -0.17 26.99 -7.41
CA PRO A 72 0.93 26.91 -8.39
C PRO A 72 2.05 27.95 -8.14
N ASN A 73 1.83 28.93 -7.29
CA ASN A 73 2.83 29.95 -6.94
C ASN A 73 3.79 29.51 -5.83
N VAL A 74 3.51 28.42 -5.14
CA VAL A 74 4.37 27.86 -4.10
C VAL A 74 5.38 26.92 -4.75
N LYS A 75 6.66 27.29 -4.75
CA LYS A 75 7.72 26.43 -5.29
C LYS A 75 7.81 25.16 -4.44
N PHE A 76 7.91 24.02 -5.11
CA PHE A 76 8.15 22.73 -4.49
C PHE A 76 9.53 22.20 -4.87
N SER A 77 10.25 21.61 -3.90
CA SER A 77 11.51 20.91 -4.09
C SER A 77 11.48 19.64 -3.25
N CYS A 78 11.78 18.52 -3.87
CA CYS A 78 11.80 17.21 -3.21
C CYS A 78 13.25 16.85 -2.85
N ASP A 79 13.54 16.74 -1.56
CA ASP A 79 14.87 16.37 -1.04
C ASP A 79 14.98 14.87 -0.72
N ALA A 80 13.86 14.19 -0.49
CA ALA A 80 13.78 12.76 -0.23
C ALA A 80 12.38 12.24 -0.54
N ILE A 81 12.27 10.94 -0.84
CA ILE A 81 10.99 10.29 -1.09
C ILE A 81 10.75 9.23 -0.01
N ILE A 82 9.62 9.34 0.71
CA ILE A 82 9.07 8.25 1.52
C ILE A 82 7.87 7.71 0.78
N SER A 83 7.87 6.43 0.46
CA SER A 83 6.89 5.87 -0.47
C SER A 83 6.39 4.50 -0.07
N ASN A 84 5.19 4.20 -0.56
CA ASN A 84 4.61 2.87 -0.54
C ASN A 84 4.90 2.18 -1.90
N PRO A 85 5.23 0.88 -1.96
CA PRO A 85 5.56 0.17 -3.21
C PRO A 85 4.52 0.29 -4.32
N VAL A 86 3.24 0.40 -3.97
CA VAL A 86 2.15 0.46 -4.97
C VAL A 86 2.05 1.79 -5.72
N CYS A 87 2.90 2.78 -5.43
CA CYS A 87 2.98 3.99 -6.26
C CYS A 87 3.78 3.80 -7.56
N TRP A 88 4.55 2.72 -7.67
CA TRP A 88 5.31 2.25 -8.84
C TRP A 88 6.34 3.22 -9.43
N GLY A 89 6.13 4.53 -9.30
CA GLY A 89 7.01 5.56 -9.86
C GLY A 89 8.15 6.01 -8.96
N HIS A 90 8.07 5.73 -7.66
CA HIS A 90 8.97 6.28 -6.62
C HIS A 90 10.46 6.02 -6.88
N TYR A 91 10.82 4.79 -7.25
CA TYR A 91 12.18 4.42 -7.54
C TYR A 91 12.75 5.20 -8.73
N HIS A 92 11.97 5.29 -9.81
CA HIS A 92 12.38 5.97 -11.04
C HIS A 92 12.57 7.47 -10.80
N CYS A 93 11.67 8.09 -10.03
CA CYS A 93 11.78 9.51 -9.67
C CYS A 93 12.98 9.77 -8.75
N ALA A 94 13.20 8.92 -7.75
CA ALA A 94 14.35 9.03 -6.86
C ALA A 94 15.68 8.92 -7.61
N GLU A 95 15.78 7.98 -8.55
CA GLU A 95 16.96 7.80 -9.42
C GLU A 95 17.18 9.04 -10.32
N ALA A 96 16.11 9.54 -10.96
CA ALA A 96 16.21 10.70 -11.85
C ALA A 96 16.62 12.00 -11.13
N LEU A 97 16.16 12.16 -9.87
CA LEU A 97 16.50 13.33 -9.05
C LEU A 97 17.81 13.15 -8.27
N GLY A 98 18.34 11.93 -8.17
CA GLY A 98 19.50 11.63 -7.36
C GLY A 98 19.27 11.81 -5.86
N ILE A 99 18.04 11.60 -5.37
CA ILE A 99 17.64 11.82 -3.98
C ILE A 99 17.36 10.50 -3.24
N PRO A 100 17.44 10.51 -1.90
CA PRO A 100 17.15 9.34 -1.08
C PRO A 100 15.72 8.82 -1.25
N LEU A 101 15.57 7.50 -1.27
CA LEU A 101 14.29 6.80 -1.24
C LEU A 101 14.21 5.94 0.01
N HIS A 102 13.08 6.00 0.74
CA HIS A 102 12.72 5.11 1.82
C HIS A 102 11.35 4.49 1.54
N ILE A 103 11.27 3.17 1.55
CA ILE A 103 10.02 2.46 1.28
C ILE A 103 9.37 2.06 2.60
N MET A 104 8.08 2.36 2.77
CA MET A 104 7.29 1.99 3.95
C MET A 104 6.07 1.16 3.52
N PHE A 105 5.88 -0.02 4.13
CA PHE A 105 4.80 -0.91 3.73
C PHE A 105 4.26 -1.76 4.89
N PRO A 106 2.93 -1.98 4.99
CA PRO A 106 2.34 -2.82 6.03
C PRO A 106 2.38 -4.31 5.72
N GLN A 107 2.84 -4.72 4.53
CA GLN A 107 2.88 -6.12 4.10
C GLN A 107 4.31 -6.55 3.80
N PRO A 108 4.67 -7.83 4.00
CA PRO A 108 6.00 -8.35 3.69
C PRO A 108 6.22 -8.37 2.17
N TRP A 109 7.15 -7.55 1.69
CA TRP A 109 7.41 -7.37 0.26
C TRP A 109 8.87 -7.67 -0.14
N SER A 110 9.77 -7.70 0.82
CA SER A 110 11.17 -8.04 0.58
C SER A 110 11.39 -9.55 0.51
N PRO A 111 12.19 -10.03 -0.46
CA PRO A 111 12.48 -11.44 -0.60
C PRO A 111 13.04 -12.06 0.68
N THR A 112 12.53 -13.23 1.06
CA THR A 112 12.99 -14.02 2.20
C THR A 112 12.74 -15.51 1.98
N ARG A 113 13.47 -16.33 2.69
CA ARG A 113 13.23 -17.78 2.77
C ARG A 113 12.21 -18.16 3.84
N GLU A 114 11.97 -17.29 4.82
CA GLU A 114 11.15 -17.59 6.00
C GLU A 114 9.67 -17.83 5.63
N PHE A 115 9.15 -17.09 4.66
CA PHE A 115 7.76 -17.23 4.19
C PHE A 115 7.62 -16.81 2.71
N PRO A 116 6.60 -17.32 2.00
CA PRO A 116 6.38 -16.98 0.59
C PRO A 116 5.83 -15.55 0.42
N HIS A 117 5.94 -15.02 -0.79
CA HIS A 117 5.32 -13.75 -1.15
C HIS A 117 3.80 -13.79 -0.92
N PRO A 118 3.20 -12.77 -0.29
CA PRO A 118 1.78 -12.78 0.09
C PRO A 118 0.82 -13.10 -1.06
N MET A 119 1.16 -12.69 -2.28
CA MET A 119 0.32 -12.90 -3.47
C MET A 119 0.62 -14.20 -4.22
N SER A 120 1.58 -15.00 -3.78
CA SER A 120 2.00 -16.24 -4.46
C SER A 120 1.05 -17.42 -4.29
N ARG A 121 0.13 -17.36 -3.33
CA ARG A 121 -0.78 -18.45 -2.93
C ARG A 121 -0.08 -19.72 -2.43
N LEU A 122 1.20 -19.67 -2.17
CA LEU A 122 1.90 -20.77 -1.53
C LEU A 122 1.49 -20.90 -0.07
N SER A 123 1.52 -22.12 0.45
CA SER A 123 1.24 -22.38 1.86
C SER A 123 2.36 -21.85 2.76
N TYR A 124 1.99 -21.24 3.87
CA TYR A 124 2.92 -20.79 4.92
C TYR A 124 3.42 -21.93 5.83
N SER A 125 2.92 -23.14 5.65
CA SER A 125 3.19 -24.29 6.54
C SER A 125 4.53 -24.97 6.33
N SER A 126 5.29 -24.60 5.29
CA SER A 126 6.48 -25.35 4.85
C SER A 126 7.78 -24.95 5.55
N GLY A 127 7.75 -23.93 6.41
CA GLY A 127 8.97 -23.35 7.01
C GLY A 127 9.90 -22.68 5.98
N PRO A 128 11.13 -22.30 6.38
CA PRO A 128 12.08 -21.62 5.51
C PRO A 128 12.48 -22.48 4.30
N SER A 129 12.37 -21.93 3.09
CA SER A 129 12.64 -22.68 1.87
C SER A 129 13.12 -21.80 0.70
N LEU A 130 13.79 -22.43 -0.27
CA LEU A 130 14.12 -21.76 -1.53
C LEU A 130 12.85 -21.40 -2.34
N GLN A 131 11.80 -22.21 -2.23
CA GLN A 131 10.52 -21.96 -2.89
C GLN A 131 9.90 -20.64 -2.42
N ASN A 132 10.00 -20.33 -1.11
CA ASN A 132 9.56 -19.05 -0.58
C ASN A 132 10.30 -17.89 -1.26
N LEU A 133 11.63 -17.95 -1.31
CA LEU A 133 12.44 -16.92 -1.96
C LEU A 133 12.10 -16.77 -3.45
N MET A 134 11.95 -17.88 -4.18
CA MET A 134 11.61 -17.87 -5.60
C MET A 134 10.23 -17.30 -5.88
N SER A 135 9.30 -17.37 -4.92
CA SER A 135 7.96 -16.80 -5.07
C SER A 135 8.00 -15.27 -5.23
N TYR A 136 8.94 -14.57 -4.60
CA TYR A 136 9.14 -13.12 -4.78
C TYR A 136 9.62 -12.80 -6.20
N ASN A 137 10.57 -13.57 -6.72
CA ASN A 137 11.04 -13.38 -8.09
C ASN A 137 9.93 -13.64 -9.12
N ALA A 138 9.13 -14.68 -8.92
CA ALA A 138 8.02 -14.98 -9.80
C ALA A 138 6.97 -13.86 -9.78
N MET A 139 6.61 -13.36 -8.61
CA MET A 139 5.63 -12.26 -8.48
C MET A 139 6.17 -10.96 -9.07
N ASP A 140 7.46 -10.65 -8.89
CA ASP A 140 8.06 -9.47 -9.49
C ASP A 140 8.01 -9.52 -11.02
N ILE A 141 8.28 -10.68 -11.63
CA ILE A 141 8.15 -10.87 -13.08
C ILE A 141 6.69 -10.63 -13.53
N VAL A 142 5.73 -11.24 -12.84
CA VAL A 142 4.31 -11.11 -13.16
C VAL A 142 3.84 -9.65 -13.10
N MET A 143 4.34 -8.88 -12.14
CA MET A 143 3.98 -7.47 -11.99
C MET A 143 4.72 -6.56 -12.98
N TRP A 144 5.98 -6.87 -13.29
CA TRP A 144 6.83 -6.04 -14.13
C TRP A 144 6.55 -6.16 -15.62
N VAL A 145 6.46 -7.39 -16.14
CA VAL A 145 6.36 -7.65 -17.58
C VAL A 145 5.25 -6.86 -18.29
N PRO A 146 4.04 -6.75 -17.74
CA PRO A 146 2.96 -6.01 -18.41
C PRO A 146 3.17 -4.51 -18.54
N ILE A 147 4.05 -3.90 -17.72
CA ILE A 147 4.27 -2.46 -17.66
C ILE A 147 5.66 -2.03 -18.12
N ALA A 148 6.54 -2.99 -18.40
CA ALA A 148 7.97 -2.74 -18.63
C ALA A 148 8.23 -1.75 -19.77
N ASP A 149 7.57 -1.92 -20.92
CA ASP A 149 7.78 -1.06 -22.08
C ASP A 149 7.35 0.38 -21.81
N GLU A 150 6.18 0.56 -21.21
CA GLU A 150 5.64 1.89 -20.89
C GLU A 150 6.47 2.60 -19.81
N ILE A 151 6.93 1.88 -18.80
CA ILE A 151 7.82 2.43 -17.78
C ILE A 151 9.19 2.77 -18.38
N ASN A 152 9.71 1.96 -19.29
CA ASN A 152 10.97 2.26 -19.97
C ASN A 152 10.85 3.45 -20.94
N CYS A 153 9.71 3.64 -21.58
CA CYS A 153 9.42 4.88 -22.32
C CYS A 153 9.40 6.08 -21.37
N PHE A 154 8.71 5.99 -20.25
CA PHE A 154 8.68 7.05 -19.24
C PHE A 154 10.08 7.40 -18.71
N ARG A 155 10.92 6.39 -18.41
CA ARG A 155 12.31 6.59 -17.97
C ARG A 155 13.14 7.33 -19.01
N ARG A 156 13.05 6.92 -20.28
CA ARG A 156 13.84 7.50 -21.37
C ARG A 156 13.34 8.89 -21.76
N ASP A 157 12.04 9.02 -21.99
CA ASP A 157 11.46 10.18 -22.67
C ASP A 157 11.07 11.31 -21.71
N VAL A 158 10.80 11.00 -20.45
CA VAL A 158 10.38 11.99 -19.43
C VAL A 158 11.46 12.19 -18.37
N LEU A 159 11.99 11.09 -17.83
CA LEU A 159 12.98 11.16 -16.75
C LEU A 159 14.42 11.33 -17.24
N CYS A 160 14.67 11.12 -18.54
CA CYS A 160 16.00 11.18 -19.16
C CYS A 160 17.03 10.25 -18.49
N ILE A 161 16.61 9.09 -18.02
CA ILE A 161 17.46 8.06 -17.42
C ILE A 161 17.41 6.76 -18.24
N PRO A 162 18.44 5.88 -18.13
CA PRO A 162 18.47 4.64 -18.88
C PRO A 162 17.28 3.72 -18.58
N PRO A 163 16.78 2.97 -19.58
CA PRO A 163 15.77 1.96 -19.36
C PRO A 163 16.28 0.84 -18.45
N ILE A 164 15.40 0.19 -17.73
CA ILE A 164 15.69 -1.05 -16.98
C ILE A 164 15.96 -2.15 -17.99
N ARG A 165 17.11 -2.80 -17.88
CA ARG A 165 17.58 -3.80 -18.87
C ARG A 165 16.77 -5.10 -18.77
N ILE A 166 16.85 -5.89 -19.83
CA ILE A 166 16.31 -7.25 -19.82
C ILE A 166 17.04 -8.05 -18.73
N GLY A 167 16.29 -8.66 -17.83
CA GLY A 167 16.81 -9.40 -16.66
C GLY A 167 16.92 -8.60 -15.38
N GLU A 168 16.92 -7.27 -15.46
CA GLU A 168 16.75 -6.38 -14.32
C GLU A 168 15.27 -6.11 -14.10
N ARG A 169 14.87 -5.89 -12.87
CA ARG A 169 13.50 -5.54 -12.49
C ARG A 169 13.53 -4.56 -11.33
N PRO A 170 12.54 -3.69 -11.17
CA PRO A 170 12.54 -2.68 -10.09
C PRO A 170 12.75 -3.27 -8.70
N ALA A 171 12.09 -4.39 -8.37
CA ALA A 171 12.25 -5.02 -7.07
C ALA A 171 13.67 -5.60 -6.87
N THR A 172 14.28 -6.16 -7.91
CA THR A 172 15.66 -6.63 -7.86
C THR A 172 16.63 -5.46 -7.67
N VAL A 173 16.46 -4.37 -8.41
CA VAL A 173 17.31 -3.18 -8.29
C VAL A 173 17.19 -2.56 -6.90
N VAL A 174 15.97 -2.42 -6.36
CA VAL A 174 15.72 -1.91 -5.00
C VAL A 174 16.41 -2.77 -3.95
N SER A 175 16.40 -4.10 -4.11
CA SER A 175 17.07 -5.04 -3.22
C SER A 175 18.60 -4.96 -3.32
N ASP A 176 19.13 -4.93 -4.53
CA ASP A 176 20.57 -4.89 -4.79
C ASP A 176 21.21 -3.58 -4.31
N MET A 177 20.52 -2.47 -4.48
CA MET A 177 20.93 -1.15 -3.98
C MET A 177 20.70 -0.98 -2.48
N LYS A 178 20.12 -1.95 -1.81
CA LYS A 178 19.78 -1.91 -0.37
C LYS A 178 18.98 -0.66 0.00
N VAL A 179 17.98 -0.33 -0.81
CA VAL A 179 17.09 0.80 -0.51
C VAL A 179 16.45 0.58 0.86
N PRO A 180 16.51 1.55 1.78
CA PRO A 180 15.89 1.43 3.09
C PRO A 180 14.41 1.08 3.00
N MET A 181 14.00 0.05 3.73
CA MET A 181 12.62 -0.41 3.77
C MET A 181 12.15 -0.62 5.21
N SER A 182 11.02 -0.06 5.55
CA SER A 182 10.40 -0.20 6.87
C SER A 182 9.04 -0.88 6.76
N PHE A 183 8.88 -1.97 7.48
CA PHE A 183 7.62 -2.67 7.57
C PHE A 183 6.84 -2.27 8.82
N MET A 184 5.55 -1.97 8.63
CA MET A 184 4.68 -1.40 9.65
C MET A 184 3.78 -2.46 10.29
N TRP A 185 4.37 -3.50 10.88
CA TRP A 185 3.66 -4.49 11.70
C TRP A 185 4.43 -4.78 12.98
N SER A 186 3.76 -5.39 13.95
CA SER A 186 4.40 -5.77 15.21
C SER A 186 5.41 -6.91 15.00
N PRO A 187 6.67 -6.77 15.45
CA PRO A 187 7.63 -7.87 15.43
C PRO A 187 7.20 -9.07 16.30
N SER A 188 6.27 -8.86 17.25
CA SER A 188 5.66 -9.96 18.01
C SER A 188 4.68 -10.79 17.18
N LEU A 189 4.07 -10.18 16.14
CA LEU A 189 3.21 -10.89 15.19
C LEU A 189 4.04 -11.66 14.15
N CYS A 190 5.00 -10.97 13.55
CA CYS A 190 5.90 -11.53 12.56
C CYS A 190 7.31 -10.95 12.77
N PRO A 191 8.25 -11.71 13.36
CA PRO A 191 9.61 -11.25 13.57
C PRO A 191 10.31 -10.92 12.25
N LYS A 192 11.30 -10.02 12.31
CA LYS A 192 12.16 -9.75 11.16
C LYS A 192 12.83 -11.05 10.70
N PRO A 193 12.71 -11.46 9.41
CA PRO A 193 13.45 -12.57 8.84
C PRO A 193 14.96 -12.45 9.05
N LYS A 194 15.61 -13.57 9.32
CA LYS A 194 17.06 -13.62 9.59
C LYS A 194 17.91 -13.29 8.35
N ASP A 195 17.36 -13.51 7.17
CA ASP A 195 18.02 -13.23 5.89
C ASP A 195 17.78 -11.79 5.39
N TRP A 196 17.06 -10.96 6.13
CA TRP A 196 16.95 -9.53 5.83
C TRP A 196 18.14 -8.75 6.41
N GLY A 197 18.78 -7.93 5.57
CA GLY A 197 19.87 -7.05 5.96
C GLY A 197 19.44 -5.86 6.83
N ASP A 198 20.42 -5.04 7.23
CA ASP A 198 20.19 -3.89 8.14
C ASP A 198 19.37 -2.75 7.51
N HIS A 199 19.30 -2.68 6.17
CA HIS A 199 18.48 -1.73 5.44
C HIS A 199 16.97 -2.01 5.54
N ILE A 200 16.57 -3.17 6.08
CA ILE A 200 15.17 -3.54 6.28
C ILE A 200 14.86 -3.53 7.78
N ALA A 201 13.85 -2.77 8.18
CA ALA A 201 13.38 -2.68 9.56
C ALA A 201 11.92 -3.15 9.71
N VAL A 202 11.57 -3.68 10.87
CA VAL A 202 10.19 -3.95 11.30
C VAL A 202 9.91 -3.03 12.48
N LEU A 203 9.06 -2.01 12.27
CA LEU A 203 8.92 -0.88 13.20
C LEU A 203 7.77 -1.02 14.19
N GLY A 204 6.81 -1.89 13.94
CA GLY A 204 5.53 -1.89 14.65
C GLY A 204 4.44 -1.14 13.88
N ASN A 205 3.22 -1.19 14.39
CA ASN A 205 2.09 -0.52 13.78
C ASN A 205 2.18 1.00 14.00
N ILE A 206 1.82 1.76 12.97
CA ILE A 206 1.74 3.21 13.01
C ILE A 206 0.26 3.60 13.13
N PHE A 207 -0.06 4.34 14.17
CA PHE A 207 -1.41 4.85 14.44
C PHE A 207 -1.41 6.37 14.41
N LEU A 208 -2.48 6.94 13.87
CA LEU A 208 -2.75 8.37 14.04
C LEU A 208 -3.27 8.61 15.46
N ASP A 209 -2.70 9.58 16.14
CA ASP A 209 -3.26 10.05 17.41
C ASP A 209 -4.50 10.92 17.12
N ASN A 210 -5.67 10.44 17.53
CA ASN A 210 -6.94 11.15 17.34
C ASN A 210 -6.95 12.56 17.97
N LYS A 211 -6.09 12.81 18.96
CA LYS A 211 -5.96 14.14 19.58
C LYS A 211 -5.20 15.12 18.69
N SER A 212 -4.26 14.65 17.88
CA SER A 212 -3.43 15.49 17.01
C SER A 212 -4.09 15.82 15.68
N THR A 213 -5.09 15.05 15.26
CA THR A 213 -5.73 15.21 13.94
C THR A 213 -6.90 16.19 13.91
N GLY A 214 -7.27 16.79 15.06
CA GLY A 214 -8.45 17.70 15.12
C GLY A 214 -9.76 17.05 14.65
N GLY A 215 -9.73 15.73 14.44
CA GLY A 215 -10.90 14.97 14.05
C GLY A 215 -11.96 15.04 15.13
N SER A 216 -13.18 15.43 14.80
CA SER A 216 -14.31 15.26 15.70
C SER A 216 -14.33 13.79 16.12
N ALA A 217 -14.41 13.53 17.42
CA ALA A 217 -14.62 12.19 17.92
C ALA A 217 -15.77 11.55 17.14
N TYR A 218 -15.58 10.33 16.66
CA TYR A 218 -16.67 9.61 15.99
C TYR A 218 -17.86 9.53 16.93
N GLU A 219 -18.97 10.12 16.53
CA GLU A 219 -20.24 9.99 17.23
C GLU A 219 -21.05 8.88 16.57
N PRO A 220 -21.31 7.77 17.25
CA PRO A 220 -22.12 6.70 16.71
C PRO A 220 -23.54 7.20 16.45
N SER A 221 -24.24 6.62 15.48
CA SER A 221 -25.68 6.85 15.32
C SER A 221 -26.42 6.55 16.61
N ALA A 222 -27.58 7.15 16.83
CA ALA A 222 -28.36 6.94 18.06
C ALA A 222 -28.63 5.44 18.32
N GLU A 223 -28.95 4.69 17.26
CA GLU A 223 -29.17 3.24 17.32
C GLU A 223 -27.91 2.47 17.72
N LEU A 224 -26.77 2.81 17.10
CA LEU A 224 -25.48 2.18 17.46
C LEU A 224 -25.04 2.57 18.86
N GLY A 225 -25.23 3.82 19.25
CA GLY A 225 -24.96 4.30 20.61
C GLY A 225 -25.78 3.57 21.67
N GLU A 226 -27.06 3.36 21.42
CA GLU A 226 -27.94 2.57 22.28
C GLU A 226 -27.50 1.11 22.38
N PHE A 227 -27.08 0.50 21.25
CA PHE A 227 -26.56 -0.85 21.24
C PHE A 227 -25.24 -0.97 22.01
N LEU A 228 -24.30 -0.04 21.82
CA LEU A 228 -22.98 -0.09 22.45
C LEU A 228 -23.00 0.26 23.94
N PHE A 229 -23.79 1.26 24.33
CA PHE A 229 -23.73 1.88 25.66
C PHE A 229 -25.01 1.70 26.48
N GLY A 230 -26.11 1.21 25.89
CA GLY A 230 -27.41 1.11 26.53
C GLY A 230 -28.22 2.41 26.51
N VAL A 231 -29.51 2.32 26.78
CA VAL A 231 -30.40 3.47 26.83
C VAL A 231 -30.05 4.37 28.01
N GLY A 232 -29.66 5.61 27.73
CA GLY A 232 -29.45 6.65 28.76
C GLY A 232 -28.02 6.98 29.16
N LEU A 233 -27.00 6.35 28.58
CA LEU A 233 -25.60 6.71 28.91
C LEU A 233 -25.11 7.84 28.01
N LYS A 234 -25.27 9.07 28.48
CA LYS A 234 -24.43 10.20 28.08
C LYS A 234 -23.12 10.07 28.86
N ASN A 235 -22.02 9.85 28.09
CA ASN A 235 -20.62 10.03 28.52
C ASN A 235 -20.18 9.34 29.84
N GLY A 236 -19.78 8.10 29.73
CA GLY A 236 -18.55 7.63 30.40
C GLY A 236 -18.48 7.52 31.92
N ALA A 237 -19.55 7.54 32.65
CA ALA A 237 -19.47 7.29 34.09
C ALA A 237 -20.75 6.62 34.62
N GLY A 238 -20.63 5.36 34.91
CA GLY A 238 -21.42 4.72 35.96
C GLY A 238 -22.64 3.99 35.50
N ASP A 239 -22.79 3.00 36.03
CA ASP A 239 -23.75 1.95 36.31
C ASP A 239 -23.61 0.73 35.43
N SER A 240 -23.09 -0.30 36.04
CA SER A 240 -22.98 -1.65 35.50
C SER A 240 -24.38 -2.23 35.27
N THR A 241 -25.04 -1.83 34.18
CA THR A 241 -26.15 -2.60 33.68
C THR A 241 -25.59 -3.96 33.27
N SER A 242 -26.24 -5.02 33.70
CA SER A 242 -25.89 -6.44 33.59
C SER A 242 -25.76 -6.98 32.15
N ARG A 243 -25.48 -6.12 31.19
CA ARG A 243 -25.32 -6.49 29.77
C ARG A 243 -23.87 -6.78 29.49
N PRO A 244 -23.52 -7.95 28.94
CA PRO A 244 -22.16 -8.22 28.53
C PRO A 244 -21.69 -7.23 27.46
N PRO A 245 -20.41 -6.83 27.45
CA PRO A 245 -19.89 -5.94 26.42
C PRO A 245 -20.10 -6.52 25.02
N PRO A 246 -20.43 -5.70 24.02
CA PRO A 246 -20.59 -6.17 22.65
C PRO A 246 -19.27 -6.68 22.09
N ILE A 247 -19.36 -7.72 21.26
CA ILE A 247 -18.22 -8.27 20.52
C ILE A 247 -18.17 -7.60 19.16
N PHE A 248 -17.04 -6.97 18.81
CA PHE A 248 -16.80 -6.42 17.48
C PHE A 248 -16.14 -7.49 16.59
N ILE A 249 -16.77 -7.80 15.46
CA ILE A 249 -16.20 -8.67 14.41
C ILE A 249 -16.11 -7.85 13.13
N GLY A 250 -14.92 -7.68 12.61
CA GLY A 250 -14.69 -6.90 11.39
C GLY A 250 -13.57 -7.48 10.54
N PHE A 251 -13.76 -7.49 9.24
CA PHE A 251 -12.81 -8.03 8.26
C PHE A 251 -12.13 -6.95 7.42
N GLY A 252 -12.41 -5.68 7.70
CA GLY A 252 -11.87 -4.55 6.95
C GLY A 252 -12.25 -4.63 5.47
N SER A 253 -11.25 -4.54 4.58
CA SER A 253 -11.43 -4.66 3.13
C SER A 253 -11.37 -6.09 2.62
N MET A 254 -11.26 -7.11 3.49
CA MET A 254 -11.19 -8.49 3.05
C MET A 254 -12.55 -9.00 2.57
N MET A 255 -12.53 -9.68 1.43
CA MET A 255 -13.72 -10.34 0.87
C MET A 255 -13.93 -11.71 1.53
N ILE A 256 -15.09 -11.88 2.14
CA ILE A 256 -15.50 -13.17 2.70
C ILE A 256 -16.26 -13.93 1.62
N LYS A 257 -15.79 -15.15 1.30
CA LYS A 257 -16.38 -15.98 0.23
C LYS A 257 -17.82 -16.37 0.50
N ASP A 258 -18.16 -16.58 1.75
CA ASP A 258 -19.47 -17.03 2.19
C ASP A 258 -19.77 -16.41 3.57
N PRO A 259 -20.42 -15.21 3.59
CA PRO A 259 -20.72 -14.52 4.85
C PRO A 259 -21.73 -15.26 5.73
N MET A 260 -22.47 -16.24 5.18
CA MET A 260 -23.44 -17.04 5.94
C MET A 260 -22.78 -18.18 6.75
N ARG A 261 -21.45 -18.37 6.61
CA ARG A 261 -20.67 -19.36 7.37
C ARG A 261 -19.93 -18.77 8.56
N LEU A 262 -20.14 -17.50 8.83
CA LEU A 262 -19.62 -16.80 10.02
C LEU A 262 -20.65 -16.80 11.13
#